data_1afb4cc492b3520767ad35f85cb2b2df
#
_entry.id   1afb4cc492b3520767ad35f85cb2b2df
#
_cell.length_a   1.000
_cell.length_b   1.000
_cell.length_c   1.000
_cell.angle_alpha   90.00
_cell.angle_beta   90.00
_cell.angle_gamma   90.00
#
_symmetry.space_group_name_H-M   'P 1'
#
loop_
_entity.id
_entity.type
_entity.pdbx_description
1 polymer ?
#
loop_
_entity_poly.entity_id
_entity_poly.type
_entity_poly.pdbx_seq_one_letter_code
_entity_poly.pdbx_strand_id
1 'polypeptide(L)'
;SMSVIDQEFIQDSGAKNIQDALLYTPGVYAGNFGFDTRGDSAKVRGLDAGRYLDGLRQVYGSYNTVRTNVYALESVEVLRGPSSMLYGQADLGGIINGVSKLPQEERSGEVWAQYGSYDRKQLALDVTGAADEEGEFLYRLVALTRDSDTQVDHVEDDGYLFAPSFTWRPSNATNITLLLNRQENKGQVSAQFLPQAGTLESGSLGFIGSERFVGEPGW
;
A
#
# COMPACT_ATOMS: atom_id res chain seq x y z
N SER A 1 14.03 -14.16 -10.22
CA SER A 1 12.76 -14.84 -9.82
C SER A 1 11.73 -13.81 -9.44
N MET A 2 10.46 -14.10 -9.72
CA MET A 2 9.31 -13.25 -9.46
C MET A 2 8.41 -13.91 -8.42
N SER A 3 7.81 -13.12 -7.53
CA SER A 3 6.69 -13.50 -6.67
C SER A 3 5.54 -12.56 -6.96
N VAL A 4 4.33 -13.09 -6.94
CA VAL A 4 3.08 -12.32 -7.05
C VAL A 4 2.29 -12.57 -5.78
N ILE A 5 1.87 -11.51 -5.12
CA ILE A 5 0.99 -11.48 -3.96
C ILE A 5 -0.33 -10.93 -4.47
N ASP A 6 -1.31 -11.81 -4.62
CA ASP A 6 -2.60 -11.47 -5.19
C ASP A 6 -3.54 -10.81 -4.18
N GLN A 7 -4.67 -10.35 -4.67
CA GLN A 7 -5.69 -9.67 -3.87
C GLN A 7 -6.29 -10.58 -2.79
N GLU A 8 -6.47 -11.86 -3.09
CA GLU A 8 -7.00 -12.84 -2.13
C GLU A 8 -6.07 -12.96 -0.93
N PHE A 9 -4.77 -13.14 -1.17
CA PHE A 9 -3.78 -13.18 -0.09
C PHE A 9 -3.69 -11.87 0.69
N ILE A 10 -3.78 -10.71 0.02
CA ILE A 10 -3.76 -9.40 0.67
C ILE A 10 -4.94 -9.27 1.65
N GLN A 11 -6.14 -9.70 1.24
CA GLN A 11 -7.33 -9.67 2.07
C GLN A 11 -7.25 -10.68 3.23
N ASP A 12 -6.92 -11.92 2.95
CA ASP A 12 -6.85 -13.01 3.93
C ASP A 12 -5.79 -12.78 4.99
N SER A 13 -4.65 -12.20 4.62
CA SER A 13 -3.59 -11.84 5.56
C SER A 13 -3.91 -10.59 6.39
N GLY A 14 -4.96 -9.84 6.03
CA GLY A 14 -5.30 -8.58 6.66
C GLY A 14 -4.28 -7.47 6.44
N ALA A 15 -3.50 -7.55 5.35
CA ALA A 15 -2.48 -6.58 5.00
C ALA A 15 -3.11 -5.19 4.78
N LYS A 16 -2.58 -4.18 5.47
CA LYS A 16 -3.09 -2.80 5.42
C LYS A 16 -2.33 -1.92 4.43
N ASN A 17 -1.15 -2.37 4.02
CA ASN A 17 -0.21 -1.66 3.17
C ASN A 17 0.70 -2.65 2.43
N ILE A 18 1.54 -2.16 1.52
CA ILE A 18 2.45 -3.01 0.74
C ILE A 18 3.47 -3.72 1.64
N GLN A 19 3.95 -3.06 2.69
CA GLN A 19 4.88 -3.66 3.65
C GLN A 19 4.28 -4.90 4.30
N ASP A 20 3.03 -4.83 4.77
CA ASP A 20 2.34 -5.95 5.40
C ASP A 20 2.12 -7.10 4.39
N ALA A 21 1.71 -6.78 3.16
CA ALA A 21 1.53 -7.77 2.09
C ALA A 21 2.82 -8.56 1.77
N LEU A 22 3.98 -7.95 2.00
CA LEU A 22 5.28 -8.55 1.73
C LEU A 22 5.87 -9.37 2.88
N LEU A 23 5.29 -9.36 4.09
CA LEU A 23 5.86 -10.00 5.29
C LEU A 23 6.21 -11.47 5.11
N TYR A 24 5.43 -12.21 4.32
CA TYR A 24 5.65 -13.63 4.08
C TYR A 24 6.33 -13.93 2.74
N THR A 25 6.85 -12.91 2.06
CA THR A 25 7.47 -13.07 0.74
C THR A 25 8.94 -13.53 0.88
N PRO A 26 9.31 -14.70 0.39
CA PRO A 26 10.69 -15.21 0.52
C PRO A 26 11.73 -14.26 -0.05
N GLY A 27 12.80 -14.00 0.72
CA GLY A 27 13.89 -13.10 0.32
C GLY A 27 13.53 -11.61 0.34
N VAL A 28 12.41 -11.25 0.94
CA VAL A 28 12.03 -9.87 1.25
C VAL A 28 12.05 -9.68 2.76
N TYR A 29 12.69 -8.62 3.20
CA TYR A 29 12.63 -8.13 4.56
C TYR A 29 11.81 -6.85 4.58
N ALA A 30 10.53 -7.00 4.88
CA ALA A 30 9.57 -5.91 4.95
C ALA A 30 9.53 -5.32 6.36
N GLY A 31 9.24 -4.03 6.48
CA GLY A 31 9.13 -3.37 7.77
C GLY A 31 10.45 -3.20 8.51
N ASN A 32 11.55 -3.00 7.80
CA ASN A 32 12.89 -2.89 8.39
C ASN A 32 13.09 -1.68 9.33
N PHE A 33 12.16 -0.72 9.33
CA PHE A 33 12.11 0.40 10.26
C PHE A 33 10.97 0.28 11.30
N GLY A 34 10.29 -0.88 11.35
CA GLY A 34 9.15 -1.09 12.21
C GLY A 34 7.87 -0.43 11.68
N PHE A 35 6.96 -0.12 12.60
CA PHE A 35 5.72 0.57 12.28
C PHE A 35 5.99 2.04 11.92
N ASP A 36 5.63 2.43 10.71
CA ASP A 36 5.78 3.81 10.21
C ASP A 36 4.56 4.22 9.39
N THR A 37 3.93 5.32 9.77
CA THR A 37 2.78 5.90 9.06
C THR A 37 3.17 6.69 7.81
N ARG A 38 4.43 7.08 7.66
CA ARG A 38 4.92 7.90 6.54
C ARG A 38 5.14 7.12 5.25
N GLY A 39 5.42 5.82 5.33
CA GLY A 39 5.73 5.04 4.15
C GLY A 39 5.95 3.57 4.45
N ASP A 40 6.00 2.78 3.39
CA ASP A 40 6.30 1.36 3.46
C ASP A 40 7.79 1.13 3.22
N SER A 41 8.39 0.19 3.92
CA SER A 41 9.79 -0.15 3.76
C SER A 41 9.97 -1.64 3.50
N ALA A 42 10.81 -1.96 2.52
CA ALA A 42 11.19 -3.34 2.25
C ALA A 42 12.56 -3.41 1.57
N LYS A 43 13.32 -4.44 1.93
CA LYS A 43 14.58 -4.81 1.28
C LYS A 43 14.43 -6.16 0.58
N VAL A 44 14.95 -6.26 -0.63
CA VAL A 44 14.97 -7.51 -1.39
C VAL A 44 16.39 -8.05 -1.38
N ARG A 45 16.59 -9.23 -0.80
CA ARG A 45 17.92 -9.85 -0.60
C ARG A 45 18.92 -8.93 0.14
N GLY A 46 18.41 -8.15 1.09
CA GLY A 46 19.21 -7.20 1.87
C GLY A 46 19.52 -5.87 1.19
N LEU A 47 19.10 -5.68 -0.07
CA LEU A 47 19.31 -4.48 -0.86
C LEU A 47 18.02 -3.68 -1.00
N ASP A 48 18.14 -2.38 -1.23
CA ASP A 48 16.99 -1.56 -1.54
C ASP A 48 16.37 -1.96 -2.89
N ALA A 49 15.06 -1.92 -2.96
CA ALA A 49 14.28 -2.25 -4.15
C ALA A 49 13.57 -1.00 -4.68
N GLY A 50 13.55 -0.85 -5.98
CA GLY A 50 12.78 0.21 -6.65
C GLY A 50 11.29 -0.01 -6.46
N ARG A 51 10.54 1.08 -6.26
CA ARG A 51 9.09 1.04 -6.14
C ARG A 51 8.45 1.47 -7.44
N TYR A 52 7.45 0.71 -7.84
CA TYR A 52 6.72 0.90 -9.09
C TYR A 52 5.21 0.78 -8.85
N LEU A 53 4.44 1.47 -9.66
CA LEU A 53 3.00 1.31 -9.78
C LEU A 53 2.69 1.20 -11.28
N ASP A 54 2.03 0.12 -11.66
CA ASP A 54 1.68 -0.19 -13.06
C ASP A 54 2.90 -0.11 -14.01
N GLY A 55 4.05 -0.58 -13.53
CA GLY A 55 5.30 -0.57 -14.27
C GLY A 55 6.03 0.79 -14.34
N LEU A 56 5.46 1.84 -13.77
CA LEU A 56 6.06 3.18 -13.71
C LEU A 56 6.77 3.39 -12.37
N ARG A 57 8.02 3.85 -12.43
CA ARG A 57 8.81 4.12 -11.24
C ARG A 57 8.17 5.23 -10.41
N GLN A 58 7.95 4.94 -9.14
CA GLN A 58 7.53 5.94 -8.16
C GLN A 58 8.75 6.66 -7.62
N VAL A 59 8.76 7.99 -7.72
CA VAL A 59 9.83 8.84 -7.20
C VAL A 59 9.34 9.53 -5.94
N TYR A 60 9.91 9.15 -4.81
CA TYR A 60 9.53 9.67 -3.51
C TYR A 60 10.65 10.49 -2.88
N GLY A 61 10.28 11.42 -1.99
CA GLY A 61 11.23 12.03 -1.05
C GLY A 61 11.70 11.01 0.00
N SER A 62 12.80 11.31 0.72
CA SER A 62 13.43 10.35 1.63
C SER A 62 12.60 10.04 2.90
N TYR A 63 11.68 10.90 3.29
CA TYR A 63 10.93 10.75 4.54
C TYR A 63 9.40 10.79 4.39
N ASN A 64 8.88 11.32 3.31
CA ASN A 64 7.44 11.35 3.05
C ASN A 64 7.17 10.65 1.74
N THR A 65 6.58 9.48 1.82
CA THR A 65 6.18 8.70 0.65
C THR A 65 4.67 8.57 0.64
N VAL A 66 4.08 8.60 -0.55
CA VAL A 66 2.68 8.22 -0.68
C VAL A 66 2.60 6.72 -0.49
N ARG A 67 1.88 6.26 0.53
CA ARG A 67 1.61 4.84 0.74
C ARG A 67 0.48 4.44 -0.19
N THR A 68 0.80 3.62 -1.19
CA THR A 68 -0.23 3.07 -2.08
C THR A 68 -1.19 2.20 -1.29
N ASN A 69 -2.49 2.50 -1.37
CA ASN A 69 -3.50 1.70 -0.70
C ASN A 69 -3.66 0.36 -1.39
N VAL A 70 -3.41 -0.73 -0.66
CA VAL A 70 -3.46 -2.10 -1.21
C VAL A 70 -4.85 -2.53 -1.68
N TYR A 71 -5.91 -1.89 -1.21
CA TYR A 71 -7.27 -2.17 -1.68
C TYR A 71 -7.48 -1.77 -3.14
N ALA A 72 -6.71 -0.80 -3.65
CA ALA A 72 -6.73 -0.41 -5.07
C ALA A 72 -5.93 -1.36 -5.98
N LEU A 73 -5.18 -2.30 -5.41
CA LEU A 73 -4.29 -3.18 -6.15
C LEU A 73 -4.91 -4.54 -6.42
N GLU A 74 -4.68 -5.06 -7.61
CA GLU A 74 -4.94 -6.45 -8.00
C GLU A 74 -3.87 -7.37 -7.43
N SER A 75 -2.62 -6.89 -7.41
CA SER A 75 -1.48 -7.64 -6.86
C SER A 75 -0.31 -6.74 -6.49
N VAL A 76 0.60 -7.31 -5.70
CA VAL A 76 1.95 -6.77 -5.48
C VAL A 76 2.96 -7.77 -6.01
N GLU A 77 3.80 -7.32 -6.92
CA GLU A 77 4.80 -8.13 -7.59
C GLU A 77 6.20 -7.82 -7.06
N VAL A 78 6.98 -8.85 -6.78
CA VAL A 78 8.39 -8.71 -6.40
C VAL A 78 9.27 -9.38 -7.44
N LEU A 79 9.99 -8.59 -8.21
CA LEU A 79 10.99 -9.07 -9.15
C LEU A 79 12.39 -8.90 -8.54
N ARG A 80 13.08 -10.02 -8.27
CA ARG A 80 14.37 -10.06 -7.58
C ARG A 80 15.54 -10.01 -8.56
N GLY A 81 16.52 -9.18 -8.22
CA GLY A 81 17.74 -9.01 -9.02
C GLY A 81 17.61 -7.90 -10.07
N PRO A 82 18.64 -7.69 -10.88
CA PRO A 82 18.67 -6.61 -11.86
C PRO A 82 17.57 -6.80 -12.92
N SER A 83 16.72 -5.80 -13.06
CA SER A 83 15.57 -5.80 -13.98
C SER A 83 15.60 -4.62 -14.95
N SER A 84 16.76 -3.99 -15.12
CA SER A 84 16.95 -2.81 -15.94
C SER A 84 16.56 -2.99 -17.42
N MET A 85 16.59 -4.22 -17.93
CA MET A 85 16.13 -4.48 -19.30
C MET A 85 14.62 -4.26 -19.51
N LEU A 86 13.82 -4.43 -18.44
CA LEU A 86 12.35 -4.30 -18.52
C LEU A 86 11.86 -2.96 -17.95
N TYR A 87 12.57 -2.43 -16.94
CA TYR A 87 12.11 -1.29 -16.14
C TYR A 87 13.08 -0.10 -16.18
N GLY A 88 14.07 -0.13 -17.07
CA GLY A 88 15.07 0.94 -17.17
C GLY A 88 16.03 0.94 -15.97
N GLN A 89 16.24 2.11 -15.37
CA GLN A 89 17.11 2.25 -14.20
C GLN A 89 16.47 1.61 -12.96
N ALA A 90 16.76 0.34 -12.72
CA ALA A 90 16.27 -0.41 -11.57
C ALA A 90 17.37 -0.57 -10.50
N ASP A 91 16.94 -0.66 -9.24
CA ASP A 91 17.84 -0.90 -8.12
C ASP A 91 18.37 -2.35 -8.12
N LEU A 92 19.56 -2.57 -7.53
CA LEU A 92 20.24 -3.87 -7.54
C LEU A 92 19.45 -4.98 -6.82
N GLY A 93 18.65 -4.64 -5.82
CA GLY A 93 17.78 -5.58 -5.12
C GLY A 93 16.66 -6.13 -6.00
N GLY A 94 16.22 -5.33 -6.96
CA GLY A 94 15.08 -5.59 -7.81
C GLY A 94 14.00 -4.53 -7.69
N ILE A 95 12.75 -4.92 -7.93
CA ILE A 95 11.61 -4.01 -7.88
C ILE A 95 10.45 -4.61 -7.08
N ILE A 96 9.65 -3.71 -6.50
CA ILE A 96 8.34 -4.00 -5.93
C ILE A 96 7.33 -3.17 -6.74
N ASN A 97 6.44 -3.85 -7.45
CA ASN A 97 5.47 -3.23 -8.35
C ASN A 97 4.05 -3.48 -7.84
N GLY A 98 3.30 -2.41 -7.58
CA GLY A 98 1.87 -2.51 -7.39
C GLY A 98 1.17 -2.56 -8.75
N VAL A 99 0.22 -3.46 -8.90
CA VAL A 99 -0.62 -3.56 -10.11
C VAL A 99 -2.02 -3.12 -9.74
N SER A 100 -2.51 -2.06 -10.39
CA SER A 100 -3.84 -1.53 -10.13
C SER A 100 -4.95 -2.44 -10.63
N LYS A 101 -6.06 -2.46 -9.93
CA LYS A 101 -7.29 -3.12 -10.37
C LYS A 101 -7.80 -2.46 -11.65
N LEU A 102 -8.00 -3.26 -12.70
CA LEU A 102 -8.52 -2.80 -13.98
C LEU A 102 -10.02 -3.09 -14.13
N PRO A 103 -10.74 -2.32 -14.98
CA PRO A 103 -12.11 -2.63 -15.34
C PRO A 103 -12.23 -4.04 -15.94
N GLN A 104 -13.30 -4.74 -15.55
CA GLN A 104 -13.63 -6.09 -16.02
C GLN A 104 -14.96 -6.06 -16.77
N GLU A 105 -15.16 -7.01 -17.70
CA GLU A 105 -16.39 -7.13 -18.48
C GLU A 105 -17.52 -7.72 -17.65
N GLU A 106 -17.18 -8.72 -16.83
CA GLU A 106 -18.14 -9.32 -15.92
C GLU A 106 -18.49 -8.35 -14.79
N ARG A 107 -19.79 -8.17 -14.57
CA ARG A 107 -20.28 -7.31 -13.51
C ARG A 107 -20.06 -7.94 -12.15
N SER A 108 -19.31 -7.26 -11.32
CA SER A 108 -19.09 -7.65 -9.94
C SER A 108 -19.06 -6.44 -9.02
N GLY A 109 -19.31 -6.68 -7.73
CA GLY A 109 -19.26 -5.62 -6.75
C GLY A 109 -19.09 -6.16 -5.36
N GLU A 110 -18.29 -5.44 -4.58
CA GLU A 110 -17.99 -5.73 -3.19
C GLU A 110 -18.19 -4.48 -2.35
N VAL A 111 -18.81 -4.63 -1.20
CA VAL A 111 -18.80 -3.62 -0.13
C VAL A 111 -18.20 -4.28 1.10
N TRP A 112 -17.16 -3.68 1.63
CA TRP A 112 -16.43 -4.21 2.75
C TRP A 112 -16.41 -3.21 3.91
N ALA A 113 -16.83 -3.67 5.11
CA ALA A 113 -16.78 -2.87 6.33
C ALA A 113 -15.88 -3.58 7.34
N GLN A 114 -14.98 -2.83 7.95
CA GLN A 114 -14.07 -3.32 8.97
C GLN A 114 -14.20 -2.50 10.24
N TYR A 115 -14.22 -3.21 11.38
CA TYR A 115 -14.01 -2.65 12.69
C TYR A 115 -12.90 -3.43 13.39
N GLY A 116 -11.98 -2.75 14.07
CA GLY A 116 -10.81 -3.41 14.65
C GLY A 116 -10.22 -2.68 15.84
N SER A 117 -9.07 -3.15 16.28
CA SER A 117 -8.28 -2.53 17.36
C SER A 117 -7.91 -1.11 17.01
N TYR A 118 -7.67 -0.29 18.03
CA TYR A 118 -7.36 1.13 17.91
C TYR A 118 -8.48 1.93 17.23
N ASP A 119 -9.71 1.63 17.60
CA ASP A 119 -10.96 2.26 17.08
C ASP A 119 -11.05 2.30 15.54
N ARG A 120 -10.35 1.36 14.87
CA ARG A 120 -10.29 1.30 13.41
C ARG A 120 -11.66 1.02 12.82
N LYS A 121 -12.13 1.94 12.00
CA LYS A 121 -13.35 1.87 11.20
C LYS A 121 -12.98 2.10 9.74
N GLN A 122 -13.35 1.18 8.88
CA GLN A 122 -13.08 1.31 7.45
C GLN A 122 -14.27 0.82 6.66
N LEU A 123 -14.61 1.57 5.63
CA LEU A 123 -15.61 1.20 4.63
C LEU A 123 -14.96 1.24 3.25
N ALA A 124 -15.16 0.20 2.46
CA ALA A 124 -14.62 0.12 1.12
C ALA A 124 -15.66 -0.39 0.13
N LEU A 125 -15.52 0.04 -1.12
CA LEU A 125 -16.37 -0.30 -2.25
C LEU A 125 -15.48 -0.62 -3.46
N ASP A 126 -15.81 -1.71 -4.14
CA ASP A 126 -15.23 -2.06 -5.42
C ASP A 126 -16.34 -2.54 -6.35
N VAL A 127 -16.58 -1.85 -7.46
CA VAL A 127 -17.59 -2.22 -8.45
C VAL A 127 -17.00 -2.12 -9.85
N THR A 128 -17.29 -3.11 -10.69
CA THR A 128 -16.82 -3.16 -12.07
C THR A 128 -17.86 -3.78 -13.01
N GLY A 129 -17.75 -3.53 -14.30
CA GLY A 129 -18.61 -4.14 -15.31
C GLY A 129 -18.54 -3.46 -16.66
N ALA A 130 -19.26 -4.04 -17.63
CA ALA A 130 -19.53 -3.40 -18.90
C ALA A 130 -20.64 -2.36 -18.75
N ALA A 131 -20.43 -1.18 -19.34
CA ALA A 131 -21.42 -0.10 -19.39
C ALA A 131 -22.41 -0.28 -20.55
N ASP A 132 -22.05 -1.02 -21.58
CA ASP A 132 -22.83 -1.34 -22.77
C ASP A 132 -22.97 -2.86 -22.97
N GLU A 133 -23.85 -3.27 -23.88
CA GLU A 133 -24.09 -4.69 -24.16
C GLU A 133 -22.98 -5.33 -24.99
N GLU A 134 -22.29 -4.54 -25.78
CA GLU A 134 -21.20 -4.96 -26.66
C GLU A 134 -19.87 -5.16 -25.90
N GLY A 135 -19.76 -4.63 -24.67
CA GLY A 135 -18.53 -4.69 -23.88
C GLY A 135 -17.41 -3.79 -24.41
N GLU A 136 -17.78 -2.75 -25.17
CA GLU A 136 -16.82 -1.76 -25.66
C GLU A 136 -16.34 -0.80 -24.55
N PHE A 137 -17.23 -0.48 -23.61
CA PHE A 137 -16.93 0.43 -22.49
C PHE A 137 -17.02 -0.31 -21.16
N LEU A 138 -15.90 -0.37 -20.47
CA LEU A 138 -15.81 -0.98 -19.14
C LEU A 138 -15.52 0.11 -18.10
N TYR A 139 -16.03 -0.10 -16.91
CA TYR A 139 -15.76 0.77 -15.76
C TYR A 139 -15.35 -0.02 -14.53
N ARG A 140 -14.59 0.62 -13.67
CA ARG A 140 -14.37 0.18 -12.29
C ARG A 140 -14.31 1.39 -11.37
N LEU A 141 -14.89 1.28 -10.21
CA LEU A 141 -14.75 2.25 -9.12
C LEU A 141 -14.27 1.53 -7.87
N VAL A 142 -13.10 1.91 -7.41
CA VAL A 142 -12.58 1.49 -6.11
C VAL A 142 -12.58 2.72 -5.21
N ALA A 143 -13.20 2.61 -4.04
CA ALA A 143 -13.26 3.68 -3.06
C ALA A 143 -13.07 3.12 -1.65
N LEU A 144 -12.48 3.92 -0.76
CA LEU A 144 -12.28 3.54 0.62
C LEU A 144 -12.25 4.79 1.49
N THR A 145 -12.79 4.69 2.69
CA THR A 145 -12.60 5.67 3.77
C THR A 145 -12.19 4.94 5.04
N ARG A 146 -11.30 5.54 5.81
CA ARG A 146 -10.77 4.99 7.06
C ARG A 146 -10.63 6.09 8.11
N ASP A 147 -11.04 5.74 9.32
CA ASP A 147 -10.85 6.47 10.57
C ASP A 147 -10.24 5.47 11.55
N SER A 148 -9.06 5.75 12.08
CA SER A 148 -8.32 4.78 12.89
C SER A 148 -7.25 5.44 13.74
N ASP A 149 -7.23 5.11 15.02
CA ASP A 149 -6.03 5.29 15.83
C ASP A 149 -4.96 4.24 15.46
N THR A 150 -3.80 4.34 16.10
CA THR A 150 -2.70 3.36 15.95
C THR A 150 -2.24 2.81 17.30
N GLN A 151 -1.28 1.91 17.27
CA GLN A 151 -0.63 1.39 18.48
C GLN A 151 0.21 2.43 19.24
N VAL A 152 0.45 3.61 18.66
CA VAL A 152 1.20 4.70 19.27
C VAL A 152 0.23 5.80 19.66
N ASP A 153 0.27 6.25 20.91
CA ASP A 153 -0.58 7.31 21.42
C ASP A 153 -0.50 8.57 20.55
N HIS A 154 -1.63 9.23 20.31
CA HIS A 154 -1.74 10.46 19.50
C HIS A 154 -1.35 10.29 18.03
N VAL A 155 -1.21 9.09 17.53
CA VAL A 155 -0.92 8.82 16.12
C VAL A 155 -2.13 8.18 15.46
N GLU A 156 -2.77 8.92 14.56
CA GLU A 156 -3.89 8.50 13.74
C GLU A 156 -3.40 7.89 12.41
N ASP A 157 -4.24 7.07 11.78
CA ASP A 157 -4.03 6.51 10.44
C ASP A 157 -5.33 6.65 9.62
N ASP A 158 -5.77 7.89 9.46
CA ASP A 158 -6.95 8.23 8.70
C ASP A 158 -6.66 8.32 7.21
N GLY A 159 -7.70 8.16 6.40
CA GLY A 159 -7.52 8.35 4.98
C GLY A 159 -8.72 8.02 4.13
N TYR A 160 -8.62 8.43 2.87
CA TYR A 160 -9.55 8.02 1.83
C TYR A 160 -8.83 7.67 0.53
N LEU A 161 -9.49 6.86 -0.26
CA LEU A 161 -9.12 6.51 -1.63
C LEU A 161 -10.34 6.68 -2.53
N PHE A 162 -10.11 7.27 -3.70
CA PHE A 162 -11.08 7.31 -4.80
C PHE A 162 -10.35 7.03 -6.10
N ALA A 163 -10.59 5.86 -6.68
CA ALA A 163 -9.86 5.37 -7.85
C ALA A 163 -10.83 4.83 -8.93
N PRO A 164 -11.46 5.74 -9.72
CA PRO A 164 -12.22 5.33 -10.87
C PRO A 164 -11.30 4.97 -12.04
N SER A 165 -11.70 4.00 -12.82
CA SER A 165 -11.02 3.61 -14.05
C SER A 165 -12.01 3.25 -15.15
N PHE A 166 -11.59 3.46 -16.40
CA PHE A 166 -12.40 3.25 -17.60
C PHE A 166 -11.56 2.59 -18.67
N THR A 167 -12.13 1.62 -19.37
CA THR A 167 -11.52 1.00 -20.55
C THR A 167 -12.44 1.16 -21.73
N TRP A 168 -11.91 1.66 -22.85
CA TRP A 168 -12.57 1.69 -24.13
C TRP A 168 -11.89 0.72 -25.10
N ARG A 169 -12.69 -0.15 -25.70
CA ARG A 169 -12.27 -1.19 -26.64
C ARG A 169 -12.89 -0.95 -28.02
N PRO A 170 -12.39 0.03 -28.81
CA PRO A 170 -12.96 0.33 -30.12
C PRO A 170 -12.81 -0.81 -31.14
N SER A 171 -11.98 -1.78 -30.85
CA SER A 171 -11.81 -2.99 -31.67
C SER A 171 -11.14 -4.10 -30.85
N ASN A 172 -11.17 -5.32 -31.36
CA ASN A 172 -10.48 -6.46 -30.72
C ASN A 172 -8.95 -6.29 -30.62
N ALA A 173 -8.37 -5.33 -31.36
CA ALA A 173 -6.92 -5.08 -31.38
C ALA A 173 -6.52 -3.86 -30.55
N THR A 174 -7.48 -3.10 -30.00
CA THR A 174 -7.17 -1.84 -29.32
C THR A 174 -7.91 -1.74 -27.98
N ASN A 175 -7.16 -1.55 -26.92
CA ASN A 175 -7.69 -1.23 -25.59
C ASN A 175 -7.06 0.08 -25.11
N ILE A 176 -7.87 1.02 -24.67
CA ILE A 176 -7.43 2.28 -24.07
C ILE A 176 -7.99 2.33 -22.66
N THR A 177 -7.11 2.30 -21.66
CA THR A 177 -7.51 2.33 -20.25
C THR A 177 -7.04 3.61 -19.61
N LEU A 178 -7.94 4.32 -18.96
CA LEU A 178 -7.68 5.48 -18.12
C LEU A 178 -7.79 5.05 -16.65
N LEU A 179 -6.72 5.23 -15.91
CA LEU A 179 -6.67 5.03 -14.46
C LEU A 179 -6.57 6.40 -13.78
N LEU A 180 -7.46 6.68 -12.86
CA LEU A 180 -7.43 7.86 -12.01
C LEU A 180 -7.29 7.40 -10.56
N ASN A 181 -6.48 8.10 -9.78
CA ASN A 181 -6.30 7.81 -8.37
C ASN A 181 -6.20 9.12 -7.60
N ARG A 182 -7.05 9.27 -6.61
CA ARG A 182 -6.94 10.30 -5.58
C ARG A 182 -6.94 9.65 -4.21
N GLN A 183 -5.85 9.83 -3.51
CA GLN A 183 -5.66 9.26 -2.17
C GLN A 183 -5.18 10.34 -1.22
N GLU A 184 -5.67 10.30 0.00
CA GLU A 184 -5.16 11.10 1.10
C GLU A 184 -4.96 10.20 2.32
N ASN A 185 -3.81 10.30 2.96
CA ASN A 185 -3.53 9.68 4.24
C ASN A 185 -3.22 10.81 5.23
N LYS A 186 -3.92 10.81 6.36
CA LYS A 186 -3.72 11.75 7.45
C LYS A 186 -3.26 10.99 8.67
N GLY A 187 -2.28 11.54 9.35
CA GLY A 187 -1.77 10.96 10.58
C GLY A 187 -0.45 11.61 10.98
N GLN A 188 -0.09 11.43 12.22
CA GLN A 188 1.18 11.89 12.78
C GLN A 188 2.27 10.85 12.45
N VAL A 189 3.52 11.25 12.64
CA VAL A 189 4.69 10.39 12.43
C VAL A 189 4.81 9.41 13.59
N SER A 190 4.65 8.12 13.32
CA SER A 190 4.84 7.06 14.31
C SER A 190 6.29 6.65 14.50
N ALA A 191 7.12 6.78 13.45
CA ALA A 191 8.54 6.46 13.55
C ALA A 191 9.29 7.54 14.36
N GLN A 192 9.82 7.15 15.49
CA GLN A 192 10.41 8.04 16.47
C GLN A 192 11.88 7.65 16.71
N PHE A 193 12.72 8.67 16.92
CA PHE A 193 14.09 8.47 17.37
C PHE A 193 14.10 8.43 18.90
N LEU A 194 14.09 7.23 19.45
CA LEU A 194 14.01 7.02 20.89
C LEU A 194 15.40 7.06 21.54
N PRO A 195 15.51 7.58 22.78
CA PRO A 195 16.77 7.56 23.53
C PRO A 195 17.15 6.11 23.92
N GLN A 196 18.43 5.82 24.02
CA GLN A 196 18.93 4.52 24.47
C GLN A 196 18.46 4.21 25.91
N ALA A 197 18.57 5.20 26.80
CA ALA A 197 18.04 5.10 28.16
C ALA A 197 16.50 5.10 28.14
N GLY A 198 15.91 4.07 28.68
CA GLY A 198 14.46 3.83 28.66
C GLY A 198 13.98 2.96 27.51
N THR A 199 14.85 2.59 26.56
CA THR A 199 14.48 1.67 25.45
C THR A 199 15.39 0.44 25.39
N LEU A 200 16.69 0.61 25.21
CA LEU A 200 17.67 -0.50 25.23
C LEU A 200 18.19 -0.75 26.63
N GLU A 201 18.28 0.29 27.44
CA GLU A 201 18.71 0.23 28.84
C GLU A 201 17.62 0.86 29.72
N SER A 202 17.51 0.40 30.98
CA SER A 202 16.59 1.00 31.93
C SER A 202 16.97 2.46 32.19
N GLY A 203 16.03 3.37 31.94
CA GLY A 203 16.18 4.79 32.33
C GLY A 203 15.92 5.03 33.81
N SER A 204 16.02 6.28 34.25
CA SER A 204 15.73 6.69 35.64
C SER A 204 14.30 6.40 36.09
N LEU A 205 13.37 6.32 35.13
CA LEU A 205 11.94 5.99 35.33
C LEU A 205 11.56 4.60 34.80
N GLY A 206 12.55 3.74 34.49
CA GLY A 206 12.33 2.42 33.89
C GLY A 206 12.34 2.46 32.37
N PHE A 207 11.64 1.50 31.75
CA PHE A 207 11.47 1.43 30.30
C PHE A 207 10.27 2.25 29.84
N ILE A 208 10.40 2.84 28.67
CA ILE A 208 9.31 3.57 27.99
C ILE A 208 8.36 2.51 27.39
N GLY A 209 7.05 2.66 27.60
CA GLY A 209 6.05 1.81 26.95
C GLY A 209 6.10 1.93 25.44
N SER A 210 5.78 0.85 24.73
CA SER A 210 5.81 0.80 23.26
C SER A 210 4.77 1.71 22.61
N GLU A 211 3.73 2.05 23.36
CA GLU A 211 2.63 2.93 22.94
C GLU A 211 3.00 4.43 23.06
N ARG A 212 4.07 4.76 23.77
CA ARG A 212 4.37 6.16 24.08
C ARG A 212 4.79 6.98 22.88
N PHE A 213 4.07 8.02 22.62
CA PHE A 213 4.46 9.09 21.70
C PHE A 213 5.44 10.05 22.37
N VAL A 214 6.59 10.32 21.75
CA VAL A 214 7.63 11.23 22.28
C VAL A 214 7.75 12.52 21.47
N GLY A 215 6.82 12.79 20.57
CA GLY A 215 6.70 14.03 19.81
C GLY A 215 5.74 15.03 20.45
N GLU A 216 5.43 16.08 19.73
CA GLU A 216 4.40 17.05 20.09
C GLU A 216 3.05 16.63 19.48
N PRO A 217 2.02 16.35 20.28
CA PRO A 217 0.70 16.02 19.75
C PRO A 217 0.14 17.16 18.90
N GLY A 218 -0.33 16.86 17.71
CA GLY A 218 -0.95 17.81 16.79
C GLY A 218 -0.01 18.48 15.78
N TRP A 219 1.24 17.98 15.66
CA TRP A 219 2.21 18.39 14.63
C TRP A 219 2.42 17.28 13.60
#